data_640428c65fe327f78720ad8df2815ade
#
_entry.id   640428c65fe327f78720ad8df2815ade
#
_cell.length_a   1.000
_cell.length_b   1.000
_cell.length_c   1.000
_cell.angle_alpha   90.00
_cell.angle_beta   90.00
_cell.angle_gamma   90.00
#
_symmetry.space_group_name_H-M   'P 1'
#
loop_
_entity.id
_entity.type
_entity.pdbx_description
1 polymer ?
#
loop_
_entity_poly.entity_id
_entity_poly.type
_entity_poly.pdbx_seq_one_letter_code
_entity_poly.pdbx_strand_id
1 'polypeptide(L)'
;AEMDRTGGISLLRFYARRARRLLPLTLVLLVAVAIATALLLSPVRGKEVSGDIVSSALYVANWHFAAQSVDYFAQGVEPSPLQHLWSLAVEEQFYLAWPALLLGVTWLWRRRGLSTRPVLWATVGAVFATSLVLGVHLTVEQPNAAYFSTVARAWELALGGMLALLGARRLPGPAAAGLGWAGMAAIVYAVFAFGDGTPFPGLAALIPTLGTAALILACTAATKATPRGLLSLPPVRYVGRISYAWYLWHWPVLIFAIALWGPLTVPLGIAAIAASWIPTALTHRWVEEPVRLSRSLALHPRRSLAVGFGCMAGALFAASLLVSSQPSLHTAPVAEVEGARALAHQPTPQARAVAVRPNPLWAGKDRSQMYDDGCLVGITGTHSNHCEYGDLKAKRTMFLFGDSHAMQYFPAVVRVARKHHWRLVGLAKSECTPAEVTVRSETTGGRYDECDAWREETLRRIESAGRRSTVVISSASDYVPLDASGDALSGEARTTALLDGQIATLRRLHRAGLRAAVIKDPPPAEDDVPSCVSAKLDDLVACSFPRVRREGDDVDARAAIEAPGASLVNLNDEICPGDVCRAVIGDALVYRDRSHLSATFARTLTPFLERGLKKAGLF
;
A
#
# COMPACT_ATOMS: atom_id res chain seq x y z
N ALA A 1 15.47 -36.91 4.72
CA ALA A 1 15.48 -37.55 6.05
C ALA A 1 14.24 -38.43 6.31
N GLU A 2 12.97 -37.93 6.20
CA GLU A 2 11.77 -38.77 6.36
C GLU A 2 11.64 -39.75 5.18
N MET A 3 11.78 -39.26 3.98
CA MET A 3 11.71 -40.06 2.74
C MET A 3 12.80 -41.11 2.64
N ASP A 4 14.00 -40.86 3.18
CA ASP A 4 15.11 -41.82 3.23
C ASP A 4 14.89 -42.93 4.25
N ARG A 5 14.17 -42.64 5.34
CA ARG A 5 13.88 -43.59 6.42
C ARG A 5 12.62 -44.41 6.23
N THR A 6 11.57 -43.82 5.61
CA THR A 6 10.23 -44.42 5.53
C THR A 6 9.75 -44.66 4.11
N GLY A 7 10.54 -44.28 3.11
CA GLY A 7 10.17 -44.37 1.68
C GLY A 7 9.10 -43.39 1.21
N GLY A 8 8.59 -42.51 2.12
CA GLY A 8 7.55 -41.54 1.80
C GLY A 8 7.52 -40.36 2.77
N ILE A 9 6.68 -39.37 2.48
CA ILE A 9 6.39 -38.24 3.38
C ILE A 9 4.90 -38.31 3.73
N SER A 10 4.58 -38.32 5.03
CA SER A 10 3.19 -38.24 5.47
C SER A 10 2.72 -36.77 5.50
N LEU A 11 2.00 -36.34 4.44
CA LEU A 11 1.42 -34.99 4.36
C LEU A 11 0.58 -34.64 5.58
N LEU A 12 -0.26 -35.58 6.02
CA LEU A 12 -1.10 -35.39 7.19
C LEU A 12 -0.29 -35.06 8.48
N ARG A 13 0.80 -35.80 8.72
CA ARG A 13 1.70 -35.54 9.85
C ARG A 13 2.50 -34.25 9.66
N PHE A 14 2.87 -33.93 8.44
CA PHE A 14 3.59 -32.71 8.12
C PHE A 14 2.74 -31.48 8.46
N TYR A 15 1.52 -31.39 7.88
CA TYR A 15 0.63 -30.25 8.14
C TYR A 15 0.14 -30.20 9.59
N ALA A 16 -0.09 -31.33 10.23
CA ALA A 16 -0.44 -31.36 11.66
C ALA A 16 0.67 -30.77 12.57
N ARG A 17 1.95 -31.01 12.25
CA ARG A 17 3.08 -30.40 12.99
C ARG A 17 3.11 -28.88 12.82
N ARG A 18 2.86 -28.38 11.61
CA ARG A 18 2.82 -26.94 11.34
C ARG A 18 1.62 -26.28 12.00
N ALA A 19 0.44 -26.86 11.86
CA ALA A 19 -0.78 -26.35 12.49
C ALA A 19 -0.62 -26.13 14.00
N ARG A 20 -0.04 -27.12 14.72
CA ARG A 20 0.22 -26.99 16.15
C ARG A 20 1.25 -25.92 16.51
N ARG A 21 2.20 -25.67 15.61
CA ARG A 21 3.28 -24.72 15.87
C ARG A 21 2.83 -23.28 15.66
N LEU A 22 2.00 -23.02 14.65
CA LEU A 22 1.72 -21.67 14.16
C LEU A 22 0.34 -21.17 14.56
N LEU A 23 -0.70 -21.94 14.26
CA LEU A 23 -2.08 -21.46 14.30
C LEU A 23 -2.57 -21.01 15.71
N PRO A 24 -2.24 -21.68 16.82
CA PRO A 24 -2.71 -21.23 18.13
C PRO A 24 -2.18 -19.85 18.52
N LEU A 25 -0.90 -19.59 18.25
CA LEU A 25 -0.29 -18.31 18.57
C LEU A 25 -0.76 -17.20 17.61
N THR A 26 -0.93 -17.53 16.33
CA THR A 26 -1.52 -16.60 15.34
C THR A 26 -2.95 -16.21 15.75
N LEU A 27 -3.78 -17.15 16.21
CA LEU A 27 -5.12 -16.83 16.74
C LEU A 27 -5.06 -15.82 17.89
N VAL A 28 -4.20 -16.06 18.88
CA VAL A 28 -4.07 -15.14 20.04
C VAL A 28 -3.66 -13.75 19.57
N LEU A 29 -2.71 -13.65 18.65
CA LEU A 29 -2.31 -12.38 18.06
C LEU A 29 -3.49 -11.70 17.38
N LEU A 30 -4.19 -12.39 16.46
CA LEU A 30 -5.28 -11.81 15.67
C LEU A 30 -6.43 -11.33 16.55
N VAL A 31 -6.77 -12.09 17.60
CA VAL A 31 -7.77 -11.67 18.60
C VAL A 31 -7.31 -10.44 19.38
N ALA A 32 -6.05 -10.43 19.84
CA ALA A 32 -5.50 -9.28 20.56
C ALA A 32 -5.45 -8.03 19.70
N VAL A 33 -5.07 -8.16 18.43
CA VAL A 33 -5.09 -7.05 17.46
C VAL A 33 -6.53 -6.59 17.21
N ALA A 34 -7.51 -7.49 17.06
CA ALA A 34 -8.91 -7.10 16.93
C ALA A 34 -9.40 -6.28 18.13
N ILE A 35 -9.09 -6.72 19.35
CA ILE A 35 -9.45 -6.00 20.59
C ILE A 35 -8.74 -4.64 20.66
N ALA A 36 -7.42 -4.60 20.44
CA ALA A 36 -6.67 -3.35 20.46
C ALA A 36 -7.17 -2.37 19.40
N THR A 37 -7.49 -2.84 18.19
CA THR A 37 -8.08 -2.04 17.13
C THR A 37 -9.43 -1.45 17.54
N ALA A 38 -10.32 -2.25 18.11
CA ALA A 38 -11.63 -1.78 18.57
C ALA A 38 -11.54 -0.72 19.68
N LEU A 39 -10.49 -0.76 20.50
CA LEU A 39 -10.29 0.15 21.63
C LEU A 39 -9.50 1.42 21.27
N LEU A 40 -8.59 1.34 20.31
CA LEU A 40 -7.58 2.36 20.08
C LEU A 40 -7.68 3.05 18.71
N LEU A 41 -8.30 2.40 17.71
CA LEU A 41 -8.34 2.93 16.35
C LEU A 41 -9.74 3.37 15.96
N SER A 42 -9.82 4.18 14.89
CA SER A 42 -11.11 4.61 14.33
C SER A 42 -11.91 3.44 13.73
N PRO A 43 -13.24 3.56 13.63
CA PRO A 43 -14.08 2.58 12.95
C PRO A 43 -13.66 2.29 11.50
N VAL A 44 -13.18 3.28 10.74
CA VAL A 44 -12.62 3.08 9.39
C VAL A 44 -11.45 2.12 9.45
N ARG A 45 -10.49 2.38 10.33
CA ARG A 45 -9.32 1.50 10.56
C ARG A 45 -9.74 0.11 11.06
N GLY A 46 -10.77 0.05 11.90
CA GLY A 46 -11.33 -1.21 12.36
C GLY A 46 -11.82 -2.10 11.23
N LYS A 47 -12.49 -1.52 10.24
CA LYS A 47 -12.92 -2.22 9.03
C LYS A 47 -11.74 -2.71 8.18
N GLU A 48 -10.70 -1.89 7.97
CA GLU A 48 -9.49 -2.27 7.22
C GLU A 48 -8.77 -3.42 7.90
N VAL A 49 -8.48 -3.28 9.20
CA VAL A 49 -7.81 -4.31 10.00
C VAL A 49 -8.62 -5.61 10.04
N SER A 50 -9.95 -5.56 9.97
CA SER A 50 -10.76 -6.79 9.88
C SER A 50 -10.46 -7.58 8.60
N GLY A 51 -10.28 -6.91 7.46
CA GLY A 51 -9.82 -7.51 6.20
C GLY A 51 -8.43 -8.11 6.31
N ASP A 52 -7.53 -7.42 7.03
CA ASP A 52 -6.18 -7.89 7.30
C ASP A 52 -6.17 -9.12 8.20
N ILE A 53 -7.07 -9.20 9.20
CA ILE A 53 -7.25 -10.40 10.04
C ILE A 53 -7.72 -11.58 9.19
N VAL A 54 -8.71 -11.37 8.32
CA VAL A 54 -9.21 -12.42 7.42
C VAL A 54 -8.10 -12.94 6.51
N SER A 55 -7.39 -12.04 5.83
CA SER A 55 -6.31 -12.42 4.91
C SER A 55 -5.15 -13.09 5.62
N SER A 56 -4.82 -12.67 6.84
CA SER A 56 -3.79 -13.27 7.69
C SER A 56 -4.19 -14.66 8.20
N ALA A 57 -5.44 -14.83 8.64
CA ALA A 57 -5.97 -16.12 9.09
C ALA A 57 -5.99 -17.17 7.96
N LEU A 58 -6.19 -16.74 6.72
CA LEU A 58 -6.20 -17.59 5.52
C LEU A 58 -4.82 -17.74 4.87
N TYR A 59 -3.78 -17.10 5.42
CA TYR A 59 -2.43 -17.07 4.85
C TYR A 59 -2.37 -16.55 3.41
N VAL A 60 -3.19 -15.52 3.10
CA VAL A 60 -3.18 -14.78 1.82
C VAL A 60 -2.87 -13.30 2.01
N ALA A 61 -2.35 -12.92 3.19
CA ALA A 61 -2.01 -11.55 3.54
C ALA A 61 -1.02 -10.90 2.55
N ASN A 62 -0.09 -11.66 1.98
CA ASN A 62 0.84 -11.16 0.98
C ASN A 62 0.14 -10.67 -0.30
N TRP A 63 -0.87 -11.39 -0.79
CA TRP A 63 -1.65 -10.97 -1.95
C TRP A 63 -2.57 -9.80 -1.63
N HIS A 64 -3.11 -9.79 -0.41
CA HIS A 64 -3.93 -8.70 0.08
C HIS A 64 -3.13 -7.39 0.15
N PHE A 65 -1.95 -7.40 0.77
CA PHE A 65 -1.07 -6.23 0.85
C PHE A 65 -0.44 -5.87 -0.49
N ALA A 66 -0.15 -6.85 -1.36
CA ALA A 66 0.27 -6.55 -2.73
C ALA A 66 -0.80 -5.74 -3.48
N ALA A 67 -2.06 -6.14 -3.38
CA ALA A 67 -3.15 -5.41 -4.00
C ALA A 67 -3.31 -3.99 -3.43
N GLN A 68 -3.16 -3.81 -2.11
CA GLN A 68 -3.20 -2.49 -1.48
C GLN A 68 -2.00 -1.61 -1.86
N SER A 69 -0.78 -2.19 -1.96
CA SER A 69 0.43 -1.43 -2.29
C SER A 69 0.48 -0.93 -3.75
N VAL A 70 -0.30 -1.54 -4.63
CA VAL A 70 -0.48 -1.11 -6.03
C VAL A 70 -1.67 -0.15 -6.16
N ASP A 71 -2.56 -0.11 -5.15
CA ASP A 71 -3.67 0.83 -5.13
C ASP A 71 -3.14 2.23 -4.77
N TYR A 72 -3.21 3.14 -5.72
CA TYR A 72 -2.83 4.55 -5.56
C TYR A 72 -3.47 5.22 -4.33
N PHE A 73 -4.66 4.75 -3.93
CA PHE A 73 -5.39 5.29 -2.77
C PHE A 73 -4.87 4.82 -1.41
N ALA A 74 -4.07 3.78 -1.39
CA ALA A 74 -3.43 3.30 -0.17
C ALA A 74 -2.17 4.13 0.20
N GLN A 75 -1.74 5.04 -0.68
CA GLN A 75 -0.63 5.96 -0.40
C GLN A 75 -1.03 6.95 0.69
N GLY A 76 -0.19 7.04 1.71
CA GLY A 76 -0.48 7.86 2.91
C GLY A 76 -1.38 7.21 3.96
N VAL A 77 -1.83 5.97 3.75
CA VAL A 77 -2.52 5.19 4.80
C VAL A 77 -1.49 4.66 5.80
N GLU A 78 -1.81 4.79 7.08
CA GLU A 78 -0.98 4.23 8.14
C GLU A 78 -0.80 2.71 7.97
N PRO A 79 0.41 2.17 8.25
CA PRO A 79 0.68 0.75 8.11
C PRO A 79 -0.29 -0.11 8.94
N SER A 80 -0.69 -1.25 8.39
CA SER A 80 -1.50 -2.22 9.12
C SER A 80 -0.74 -2.84 10.29
N PRO A 81 -1.38 -3.04 11.47
CA PRO A 81 -0.80 -3.79 12.57
C PRO A 81 -0.42 -5.24 12.20
N LEU A 82 -0.95 -5.75 11.11
CA LEU A 82 -0.74 -7.13 10.65
C LEU A 82 0.10 -7.22 9.37
N GLN A 83 0.61 -6.09 8.87
CA GLN A 83 1.31 -6.05 7.58
C GLN A 83 2.46 -7.07 7.52
N HIS A 84 3.26 -7.20 8.58
CA HIS A 84 4.40 -8.13 8.64
C HIS A 84 4.02 -9.60 8.36
N LEU A 85 2.75 -10.01 8.58
CA LEU A 85 2.28 -11.38 8.34
C LEU A 85 2.29 -11.79 6.86
N TRP A 86 2.54 -10.85 5.94
CA TRP A 86 2.72 -11.17 4.53
C TRP A 86 3.84 -12.21 4.30
N SER A 87 4.95 -12.10 5.03
CA SER A 87 6.08 -13.01 4.84
C SER A 87 5.78 -14.41 5.40
N LEU A 88 5.00 -14.50 6.48
CA LEU A 88 4.48 -15.76 7.00
C LEU A 88 3.51 -16.42 5.99
N ALA A 89 2.69 -15.62 5.29
CA ALA A 89 1.80 -16.13 4.23
C ALA A 89 2.61 -16.74 3.07
N VAL A 90 3.66 -16.06 2.60
CA VAL A 90 4.58 -16.59 1.58
C VAL A 90 5.20 -17.92 2.03
N GLU A 91 5.68 -17.99 3.26
CA GLU A 91 6.28 -19.20 3.83
C GLU A 91 5.29 -20.36 3.87
N GLU A 92 4.05 -20.14 4.35
CA GLU A 92 3.04 -21.19 4.47
C GLU A 92 2.49 -21.66 3.11
N GLN A 93 2.33 -20.76 2.15
CA GLN A 93 2.00 -21.13 0.77
C GLN A 93 3.07 -22.01 0.16
N PHE A 94 4.35 -21.69 0.37
CA PHE A 94 5.45 -22.55 -0.06
C PHE A 94 5.37 -23.92 0.63
N TYR A 95 5.15 -23.99 1.94
CA TYR A 95 5.03 -25.26 2.65
C TYR A 95 3.77 -26.05 2.28
N LEU A 96 2.72 -25.41 1.81
CA LEU A 96 1.55 -26.08 1.28
C LEU A 96 1.87 -26.79 -0.05
N ALA A 97 2.54 -26.11 -0.97
CA ALA A 97 2.85 -26.62 -2.30
C ALA A 97 4.05 -27.58 -2.31
N TRP A 98 5.09 -27.28 -1.53
CA TRP A 98 6.40 -27.92 -1.62
C TRP A 98 6.41 -29.44 -1.36
N PRO A 99 5.81 -29.98 -0.28
CA PRO A 99 5.79 -31.42 -0.05
C PRO A 99 5.01 -32.17 -1.12
N ALA A 100 3.92 -31.61 -1.62
CA ALA A 100 3.11 -32.20 -2.68
C ALA A 100 3.89 -32.27 -4.00
N LEU A 101 4.60 -31.18 -4.36
CA LEU A 101 5.47 -31.11 -5.53
C LEU A 101 6.57 -32.19 -5.45
N LEU A 102 7.31 -32.25 -4.34
CA LEU A 102 8.39 -33.23 -4.17
C LEU A 102 7.87 -34.68 -4.19
N LEU A 103 6.73 -34.96 -3.58
CA LEU A 103 6.10 -36.27 -3.62
C LEU A 103 5.65 -36.65 -5.02
N GLY A 104 4.98 -35.74 -5.74
CA GLY A 104 4.52 -35.99 -7.11
C GLY A 104 5.67 -36.28 -8.06
N VAL A 105 6.72 -35.46 -8.00
CA VAL A 105 7.91 -35.64 -8.85
C VAL A 105 8.65 -36.94 -8.50
N THR A 106 8.87 -37.24 -7.22
CA THR A 106 9.55 -38.50 -6.82
C THR A 106 8.73 -39.74 -7.15
N TRP A 107 7.41 -39.69 -6.99
CA TRP A 107 6.51 -40.78 -7.37
C TRP A 107 6.55 -41.06 -8.88
N LEU A 108 6.48 -40.04 -9.72
CA LEU A 108 6.54 -40.15 -11.17
C LEU A 108 7.87 -40.77 -11.63
N TRP A 109 8.99 -40.35 -11.02
CA TRP A 109 10.33 -40.85 -11.38
C TRP A 109 10.59 -42.28 -10.91
N ARG A 110 10.11 -42.65 -9.72
CA ARG A 110 10.18 -44.03 -9.22
C ARG A 110 9.40 -44.99 -10.08
N ARG A 111 8.26 -44.56 -10.63
CA ARG A 111 7.50 -45.41 -11.60
C ARG A 111 8.27 -45.72 -12.88
N ARG A 112 9.23 -44.87 -13.24
CA ARG A 112 10.11 -45.04 -14.39
C ARG A 112 11.42 -45.78 -14.06
N GLY A 113 11.58 -46.28 -12.85
CA GLY A 113 12.81 -46.97 -12.42
C GLY A 113 14.03 -46.06 -12.25
N LEU A 114 13.84 -44.73 -12.21
CA LEU A 114 14.94 -43.78 -12.16
C LEU A 114 15.27 -43.37 -10.72
N SER A 115 16.53 -42.98 -10.49
CA SER A 115 16.98 -42.48 -9.19
C SER A 115 16.33 -41.13 -8.85
N THR A 116 15.90 -40.95 -7.58
CA THR A 116 15.15 -39.77 -7.17
C THR A 116 16.03 -38.57 -6.82
N ARG A 117 17.31 -38.78 -6.49
CA ARG A 117 18.22 -37.70 -6.06
C ARG A 117 18.53 -36.67 -7.16
N PRO A 118 18.86 -37.07 -8.40
CA PRO A 118 19.06 -36.11 -9.49
C PRO A 118 17.81 -35.29 -9.79
N VAL A 119 16.63 -35.92 -9.78
CA VAL A 119 15.39 -35.22 -10.07
C VAL A 119 15.00 -34.22 -8.97
N LEU A 120 15.28 -34.56 -7.72
CA LEU A 120 15.10 -33.57 -6.62
C LEU A 120 16.00 -32.34 -6.81
N TRP A 121 17.27 -32.54 -7.18
CA TRP A 121 18.17 -31.45 -7.51
C TRP A 121 17.68 -30.62 -8.71
N ALA A 122 17.24 -31.28 -9.77
CA ALA A 122 16.70 -30.60 -10.94
C ALA A 122 15.43 -29.80 -10.60
N THR A 123 14.52 -30.37 -9.80
CA THR A 123 13.27 -29.71 -9.41
C THR A 123 13.54 -28.49 -8.53
N VAL A 124 14.37 -28.64 -7.47
CA VAL A 124 14.71 -27.56 -6.56
C VAL A 124 15.50 -26.47 -7.29
N GLY A 125 16.44 -26.86 -8.15
CA GLY A 125 17.22 -25.96 -8.99
C GLY A 125 16.35 -25.19 -10.00
N ALA A 126 15.37 -25.84 -10.60
CA ALA A 126 14.43 -25.20 -11.52
C ALA A 126 13.56 -24.16 -10.79
N VAL A 127 13.01 -24.51 -9.61
CA VAL A 127 12.26 -23.55 -8.78
C VAL A 127 13.14 -22.36 -8.38
N PHE A 128 14.37 -22.63 -7.93
CA PHE A 128 15.34 -21.58 -7.59
C PHE A 128 15.60 -20.64 -8.77
N ALA A 129 15.98 -21.17 -9.92
CA ALA A 129 16.35 -20.37 -11.08
C ALA A 129 15.16 -19.58 -11.64
N THR A 130 14.01 -20.24 -11.82
CA THR A 130 12.81 -19.57 -12.36
C THR A 130 12.31 -18.48 -11.43
N SER A 131 12.23 -18.75 -10.12
CA SER A 131 11.77 -17.78 -9.14
C SER A 131 12.74 -16.59 -9.01
N LEU A 132 14.05 -16.82 -9.05
CA LEU A 132 15.05 -15.74 -9.01
C LEU A 132 14.95 -14.85 -10.26
N VAL A 133 14.86 -15.42 -11.46
CA VAL A 133 14.73 -14.65 -12.71
C VAL A 133 13.44 -13.82 -12.69
N LEU A 134 12.32 -14.42 -12.31
CA LEU A 134 11.05 -13.71 -12.17
C LEU A 134 11.12 -12.64 -11.08
N GLY A 135 11.76 -12.92 -9.96
CA GLY A 135 11.95 -11.97 -8.87
C GLY A 135 12.75 -10.73 -9.30
N VAL A 136 13.85 -10.92 -10.04
CA VAL A 136 14.65 -9.81 -10.60
C VAL A 136 13.83 -9.00 -11.60
N HIS A 137 13.13 -9.66 -12.51
CA HIS A 137 12.30 -8.99 -13.52
C HIS A 137 11.16 -8.18 -12.89
N LEU A 138 10.38 -8.79 -11.99
CA LEU A 138 9.28 -8.13 -11.30
C LEU A 138 9.75 -6.97 -10.41
N THR A 139 10.94 -7.06 -9.81
CA THR A 139 11.48 -5.96 -9.00
C THR A 139 11.73 -4.70 -9.82
N VAL A 140 12.05 -4.84 -11.11
CA VAL A 140 12.24 -3.70 -12.02
C VAL A 140 10.90 -3.16 -12.49
N GLU A 141 9.96 -4.02 -12.88
CA GLU A 141 8.70 -3.58 -13.49
C GLU A 141 7.60 -3.23 -12.49
N GLN A 142 7.53 -3.96 -11.36
CA GLN A 142 6.48 -3.83 -10.35
C GLN A 142 7.05 -4.04 -8.95
N PRO A 143 7.90 -3.14 -8.43
CA PRO A 143 8.66 -3.33 -7.19
C PRO A 143 7.78 -3.67 -5.99
N ASN A 144 6.65 -2.97 -5.82
CA ASN A 144 5.72 -3.21 -4.72
C ASN A 144 5.09 -4.61 -4.80
N ALA A 145 4.65 -5.05 -5.98
CA ALA A 145 4.11 -6.39 -6.17
C ALA A 145 5.18 -7.47 -5.99
N ALA A 146 6.40 -7.24 -6.47
CA ALA A 146 7.52 -8.17 -6.30
C ALA A 146 7.86 -8.43 -4.83
N TYR A 147 7.80 -7.38 -3.99
CA TYR A 147 8.10 -7.46 -2.55
C TYR A 147 7.21 -8.49 -1.84
N PHE A 148 5.92 -8.53 -2.15
CA PHE A 148 4.93 -9.41 -1.53
C PHE A 148 4.74 -10.75 -2.27
N SER A 149 5.29 -10.90 -3.47
CA SER A 149 5.02 -12.05 -4.34
C SER A 149 5.68 -13.34 -3.85
N THR A 150 4.88 -14.39 -3.61
CA THR A 150 5.39 -15.74 -3.33
C THR A 150 6.28 -16.26 -4.45
N VAL A 151 5.93 -15.98 -5.71
CA VAL A 151 6.68 -16.44 -6.88
C VAL A 151 8.05 -15.76 -6.97
N ALA A 152 8.12 -14.46 -6.67
CA ALA A 152 9.37 -13.69 -6.68
C ALA A 152 10.34 -14.08 -5.54
N ARG A 153 9.85 -14.73 -4.50
CA ARG A 153 10.61 -15.06 -3.28
C ARG A 153 10.83 -16.55 -3.03
N ALA A 154 10.17 -17.44 -3.78
CA ALA A 154 10.28 -18.89 -3.57
C ALA A 154 11.72 -19.43 -3.71
N TRP A 155 12.61 -18.74 -4.44
CA TRP A 155 14.03 -19.09 -4.59
C TRP A 155 14.78 -19.03 -3.25
N GLU A 156 14.42 -18.12 -2.34
CA GLU A 156 15.02 -18.00 -1.01
C GLU A 156 14.80 -19.29 -0.20
N LEU A 157 13.59 -19.82 -0.25
CA LEU A 157 13.20 -21.07 0.41
C LEU A 157 13.76 -22.29 -0.32
N ALA A 158 13.80 -22.27 -1.67
CA ALA A 158 14.39 -23.32 -2.48
C ALA A 158 15.90 -23.46 -2.21
N LEU A 159 16.63 -22.36 -1.97
CA LEU A 159 18.04 -22.40 -1.56
C LEU A 159 18.23 -23.21 -0.27
N GLY A 160 17.34 -23.04 0.71
CA GLY A 160 17.31 -23.89 1.91
C GLY A 160 17.11 -25.38 1.59
N GLY A 161 16.26 -25.68 0.61
CA GLY A 161 16.06 -27.02 0.07
C GLY A 161 17.33 -27.60 -0.58
N MET A 162 18.06 -26.78 -1.35
CA MET A 162 19.35 -27.16 -1.96
C MET A 162 20.40 -27.48 -0.87
N LEU A 163 20.48 -26.65 0.16
CA LEU A 163 21.36 -26.91 1.31
C LEU A 163 21.03 -28.23 2.01
N ALA A 164 19.75 -28.54 2.17
CA ALA A 164 19.31 -29.81 2.76
C ALA A 164 19.67 -31.02 1.90
N LEU A 165 19.65 -30.89 0.55
CA LEU A 165 20.07 -31.93 -0.38
C LEU A 165 21.60 -32.11 -0.43
N LEU A 166 22.37 -31.03 -0.22
CA LEU A 166 23.83 -31.11 -0.07
C LEU A 166 24.23 -31.98 1.14
N GLY A 167 23.42 -31.96 2.21
CA GLY A 167 23.72 -32.63 3.46
C GLY A 167 24.88 -31.98 4.22
N ALA A 168 25.24 -32.59 5.33
CA ALA A 168 26.39 -32.15 6.13
C ALA A 168 27.69 -32.47 5.41
N ARG A 169 28.29 -31.49 4.73
CA ARG A 169 29.64 -31.61 4.15
C ARG A 169 30.65 -31.15 5.18
N ARG A 170 31.69 -31.94 5.39
CA ARG A 170 32.82 -31.56 6.25
C ARG A 170 33.72 -30.61 5.47
N LEU A 171 33.52 -29.30 5.70
CA LEU A 171 34.45 -28.29 5.19
C LEU A 171 35.74 -28.30 6.03
N PRO A 172 36.91 -28.05 5.42
CA PRO A 172 38.15 -27.80 6.17
C PRO A 172 37.97 -26.63 7.14
N GLY A 173 38.55 -26.72 8.33
CA GLY A 173 38.37 -25.73 9.40
C GLY A 173 38.55 -24.28 8.98
N PRO A 174 39.65 -23.91 8.32
CA PRO A 174 39.87 -22.53 7.85
C PRO A 174 38.83 -22.07 6.81
N ALA A 175 38.46 -22.93 5.87
CA ALA A 175 37.43 -22.61 4.87
C ALA A 175 36.05 -22.42 5.52
N ALA A 176 35.69 -23.24 6.50
CA ALA A 176 34.45 -23.11 7.25
C ALA A 176 34.45 -21.79 8.07
N ALA A 177 35.56 -21.43 8.69
CA ALA A 177 35.69 -20.18 9.43
C ALA A 177 35.53 -18.96 8.50
N GLY A 178 36.27 -18.92 7.41
CA GLY A 178 36.17 -17.83 6.43
C GLY A 178 34.76 -17.69 5.85
N LEU A 179 34.14 -18.80 5.42
CA LEU A 179 32.77 -18.82 4.90
C LEU A 179 31.75 -18.34 5.95
N GLY A 180 31.89 -18.76 7.20
CA GLY A 180 30.97 -18.36 8.27
C GLY A 180 31.03 -16.89 8.62
N TRP A 181 32.22 -16.35 8.76
CA TRP A 181 32.39 -14.92 9.03
C TRP A 181 32.03 -14.03 7.84
N ALA A 182 32.33 -14.44 6.61
CA ALA A 182 31.88 -13.75 5.40
C ALA A 182 30.35 -13.73 5.30
N GLY A 183 29.69 -14.87 5.61
CA GLY A 183 28.23 -14.93 5.67
C GLY A 183 27.63 -14.03 6.75
N MET A 184 28.25 -13.96 7.93
CA MET A 184 27.82 -13.04 8.99
C MET A 184 28.01 -11.57 8.55
N ALA A 185 29.13 -11.23 7.95
CA ALA A 185 29.41 -9.87 7.45
C ALA A 185 28.41 -9.46 6.35
N ALA A 186 28.03 -10.38 5.45
CA ALA A 186 27.02 -10.11 4.41
C ALA A 186 25.64 -9.79 5.01
N ILE A 187 25.22 -10.53 6.06
CA ILE A 187 23.97 -10.25 6.77
C ILE A 187 24.03 -8.88 7.46
N VAL A 188 25.11 -8.59 8.18
CA VAL A 188 25.30 -7.31 8.87
C VAL A 188 25.34 -6.16 7.86
N TYR A 189 26.04 -6.33 6.74
CA TYR A 189 26.06 -5.35 5.66
C TYR A 189 24.64 -5.05 5.15
N ALA A 190 23.84 -6.07 4.87
CA ALA A 190 22.46 -5.88 4.39
C ALA A 190 21.60 -5.08 5.39
N VAL A 191 21.77 -5.32 6.70
CA VAL A 191 21.02 -4.61 7.76
C VAL A 191 21.33 -3.10 7.77
N PHE A 192 22.56 -2.70 7.51
CA PHE A 192 22.95 -1.30 7.61
C PHE A 192 23.03 -0.56 6.27
N ALA A 193 23.18 -1.28 5.16
CA ALA A 193 23.36 -0.68 3.83
C ALA A 193 22.07 -0.61 3.00
N PHE A 194 21.07 -1.44 3.30
CA PHE A 194 19.80 -1.41 2.57
C PHE A 194 18.88 -0.36 3.16
N GLY A 195 18.24 0.41 2.29
CA GLY A 195 17.26 1.45 2.62
C GLY A 195 16.18 1.52 1.54
N ASP A 196 15.34 2.54 1.62
CA ASP A 196 14.15 2.71 0.74
C ASP A 196 14.51 2.75 -0.75
N GLY A 197 15.71 3.23 -1.12
CA GLY A 197 16.19 3.23 -2.49
C GLY A 197 16.78 1.91 -2.99
N THR A 198 16.84 0.85 -2.17
CA THR A 198 17.38 -0.45 -2.57
C THR A 198 16.36 -1.24 -3.38
N PRO A 199 16.65 -1.64 -4.65
CA PRO A 199 15.77 -2.48 -5.44
C PRO A 199 15.60 -3.87 -4.81
N PHE A 200 14.64 -4.03 -3.93
CA PHE A 200 14.42 -5.25 -3.16
C PHE A 200 13.05 -5.90 -3.52
N PRO A 201 12.96 -7.27 -3.67
CA PRO A 201 14.00 -8.28 -3.40
C PRO A 201 15.12 -8.36 -4.46
N GLY A 202 14.84 -8.33 -5.74
CA GLY A 202 15.81 -8.31 -6.83
C GLY A 202 17.13 -9.07 -6.56
N LEU A 203 18.23 -8.54 -7.09
CA LEU A 203 19.56 -9.07 -6.81
C LEU A 203 20.06 -8.73 -5.40
N ALA A 204 19.54 -7.68 -4.78
CA ALA A 204 19.94 -7.27 -3.44
C ALA A 204 19.67 -8.37 -2.40
N ALA A 205 18.55 -9.10 -2.54
CA ALA A 205 18.20 -10.20 -1.64
C ALA A 205 19.19 -11.38 -1.66
N LEU A 206 20.02 -11.51 -2.70
CA LEU A 206 21.07 -12.54 -2.75
C LEU A 206 22.10 -12.35 -1.61
N ILE A 207 22.42 -11.12 -1.22
CA ILE A 207 23.43 -10.84 -0.21
C ILE A 207 23.06 -11.47 1.13
N PRO A 208 21.94 -11.14 1.79
CA PRO A 208 21.58 -11.74 3.07
C PRO A 208 21.23 -13.23 2.96
N THR A 209 20.65 -13.66 1.83
CA THR A 209 20.21 -15.04 1.64
C THR A 209 21.39 -15.98 1.44
N LEU A 210 22.36 -15.64 0.58
CA LEU A 210 23.60 -16.39 0.42
C LEU A 210 24.47 -16.30 1.66
N GLY A 211 24.51 -15.14 2.34
CA GLY A 211 25.15 -14.98 3.64
C GLY A 211 24.62 -15.97 4.69
N THR A 212 23.30 -16.11 4.76
CA THR A 212 22.64 -17.09 5.65
C THR A 212 22.98 -18.53 5.25
N ALA A 213 22.97 -18.85 3.95
CA ALA A 213 23.35 -20.15 3.44
C ALA A 213 24.80 -20.52 3.81
N ALA A 214 25.73 -19.57 3.63
CA ALA A 214 27.13 -19.72 3.99
C ALA A 214 27.31 -19.96 5.49
N LEU A 215 26.61 -19.20 6.32
CA LEU A 215 26.62 -19.34 7.78
C LEU A 215 26.10 -20.72 8.23
N ILE A 216 25.00 -21.20 7.66
CA ILE A 216 24.44 -22.53 7.93
C ILE A 216 25.46 -23.62 7.59
N LEU A 217 26.05 -23.57 6.40
CA LEU A 217 27.06 -24.54 5.96
C LEU A 217 28.30 -24.52 6.88
N ALA A 218 28.80 -23.36 7.20
CA ALA A 218 29.96 -23.18 8.09
C ALA A 218 29.73 -23.76 9.49
N CYS A 219 28.52 -23.55 10.04
CA CYS A 219 28.18 -24.03 11.37
C CYS A 219 28.01 -25.55 11.45
N THR A 220 27.98 -26.29 10.34
CA THR A 220 28.03 -27.77 10.32
C THR A 220 29.44 -28.32 10.56
N ALA A 221 30.50 -27.51 10.38
CA ALA A 221 31.88 -27.94 10.61
C ALA A 221 32.19 -28.08 12.11
N ALA A 222 33.12 -29.00 12.42
CA ALA A 222 33.53 -29.29 13.81
C ALA A 222 34.57 -28.31 14.39
N THR A 223 34.75 -27.13 13.82
CA THR A 223 35.73 -26.12 14.25
C THR A 223 35.10 -25.06 15.14
N LYS A 224 35.85 -24.61 16.16
CA LYS A 224 35.47 -23.52 17.07
C LYS A 224 35.67 -22.12 16.42
N ALA A 225 36.41 -22.04 15.33
CA ALA A 225 36.72 -20.77 14.66
C ALA A 225 35.52 -20.16 13.88
N THR A 226 34.44 -20.89 13.69
CA THR A 226 33.22 -20.43 13.04
C THR A 226 32.35 -19.58 13.99
N PRO A 227 31.43 -18.73 13.47
CA PRO A 227 30.45 -18.00 14.28
C PRO A 227 29.55 -18.87 15.18
N ARG A 228 29.62 -20.19 15.04
CA ARG A 228 28.84 -21.15 15.85
C ARG A 228 29.01 -20.91 17.36
N GLY A 229 30.23 -20.55 17.81
CA GLY A 229 30.48 -20.21 19.21
C GLY A 229 29.58 -19.10 19.73
N LEU A 230 29.54 -17.99 19.00
CA LEU A 230 28.69 -16.83 19.29
C LEU A 230 27.20 -17.19 19.24
N LEU A 231 26.76 -17.89 18.20
CA LEU A 231 25.37 -18.30 18.00
C LEU A 231 24.88 -19.36 19.02
N SER A 232 25.82 -20.03 19.70
CA SER A 232 25.54 -21.02 20.75
C SER A 232 25.42 -20.43 22.13
N LEU A 233 25.67 -19.15 22.34
CA LEU A 233 25.52 -18.47 23.63
C LEU A 233 24.06 -18.62 24.13
N PRO A 234 23.86 -18.87 25.45
CA PRO A 234 22.52 -19.08 26.00
C PRO A 234 21.51 -17.98 25.69
N PRO A 235 21.85 -16.65 25.74
CA PRO A 235 20.92 -15.60 25.39
C PRO A 235 20.54 -15.65 23.90
N VAL A 236 21.49 -15.87 22.98
CA VAL A 236 21.23 -15.94 21.54
C VAL A 236 20.32 -17.12 21.20
N ARG A 237 20.59 -18.28 21.83
CA ARG A 237 19.72 -19.46 21.68
C ARG A 237 18.32 -19.24 22.26
N TYR A 238 18.21 -18.48 23.36
CA TYR A 238 16.91 -18.12 23.91
C TYR A 238 16.11 -17.24 22.94
N VAL A 239 16.72 -16.18 22.41
CA VAL A 239 16.11 -15.34 21.37
C VAL A 239 15.67 -16.19 20.16
N GLY A 240 16.55 -17.08 19.66
CA GLY A 240 16.20 -18.00 18.57
C GLY A 240 15.01 -18.93 18.89
N ARG A 241 14.83 -19.31 20.17
CA ARG A 241 13.70 -20.15 20.60
C ARG A 241 12.37 -19.42 20.55
N ILE A 242 12.34 -18.15 21.00
CA ILE A 242 11.13 -17.34 21.08
C ILE A 242 10.92 -16.49 19.82
N SER A 243 11.81 -16.58 18.82
CA SER A 243 11.84 -15.68 17.65
C SER A 243 10.53 -15.64 16.87
N TYR A 244 9.81 -16.76 16.78
CA TYR A 244 8.50 -16.81 16.13
C TYR A 244 7.46 -15.99 16.90
N ALA A 245 7.36 -16.17 18.22
CA ALA A 245 6.45 -15.38 19.04
C ALA A 245 6.82 -13.88 19.00
N TRP A 246 8.12 -13.56 19.04
CA TRP A 246 8.58 -12.17 18.97
C TRP A 246 8.30 -11.55 17.60
N TYR A 247 8.54 -12.27 16.50
CA TYR A 247 8.16 -11.86 15.16
C TYR A 247 6.66 -11.51 15.07
N LEU A 248 5.77 -12.26 15.71
CA LEU A 248 4.35 -11.97 15.71
C LEU A 248 4.00 -10.68 16.49
N TRP A 249 4.65 -10.41 17.62
CA TRP A 249 4.28 -9.32 18.52
C TRP A 249 4.98 -7.99 18.29
N HIS A 250 6.22 -7.97 17.75
CA HIS A 250 7.01 -6.74 17.65
C HIS A 250 6.34 -5.67 16.80
N TRP A 251 5.78 -6.04 15.66
CA TRP A 251 5.18 -5.12 14.71
C TRP A 251 3.86 -4.53 15.22
N PRO A 252 2.84 -5.30 15.66
CA PRO A 252 1.61 -4.73 16.20
C PRO A 252 1.84 -3.78 17.36
N VAL A 253 2.76 -4.13 18.30
CA VAL A 253 3.08 -3.23 19.42
C VAL A 253 3.67 -1.91 18.92
N LEU A 254 4.54 -1.95 17.91
CA LEU A 254 5.11 -0.74 17.30
C LEU A 254 4.02 0.11 16.64
N ILE A 255 3.12 -0.49 15.85
CA ILE A 255 2.06 0.25 15.14
C ILE A 255 1.04 0.85 16.12
N PHE A 256 0.61 0.12 17.15
CA PHE A 256 -0.27 0.70 18.16
C PHE A 256 0.43 1.80 18.98
N ALA A 257 1.75 1.71 19.20
CA ALA A 257 2.51 2.79 19.81
C ALA A 257 2.52 4.05 18.93
N ILE A 258 2.70 3.90 17.62
CA ILE A 258 2.59 5.03 16.67
C ILE A 258 1.18 5.62 16.66
N ALA A 259 0.15 4.79 16.68
CA ALA A 259 -1.24 5.25 16.72
C ALA A 259 -1.59 6.05 18.00
N LEU A 260 -0.94 5.73 19.11
CA LEU A 260 -1.18 6.41 20.41
C LEU A 260 -0.35 7.68 20.60
N TRP A 261 0.88 7.71 20.10
CA TRP A 261 1.84 8.78 20.40
C TRP A 261 2.35 9.51 19.16
N GLY A 262 1.85 9.18 17.97
CA GLY A 262 2.35 9.72 16.71
C GLY A 262 3.70 9.12 16.29
N PRO A 263 4.42 9.76 15.34
CA PRO A 263 5.72 9.29 14.87
C PRO A 263 6.71 9.12 16.02
N LEU A 264 7.26 7.91 16.17
CA LEU A 264 8.14 7.58 17.29
C LEU A 264 9.57 8.05 17.02
N THR A 265 10.19 8.64 18.03
CA THR A 265 11.66 8.82 18.02
C THR A 265 12.36 7.45 18.13
N VAL A 266 13.62 7.35 17.68
CA VAL A 266 14.39 6.09 17.74
C VAL A 266 14.39 5.45 19.15
N PRO A 267 14.61 6.19 20.26
CA PRO A 267 14.53 5.61 21.61
C PRO A 267 13.15 5.05 21.96
N LEU A 268 12.07 5.73 21.58
CA LEU A 268 10.70 5.25 21.83
C LEU A 268 10.37 4.01 20.98
N GLY A 269 10.82 3.96 19.72
CA GLY A 269 10.70 2.78 18.89
C GLY A 269 11.42 1.57 19.48
N ILE A 270 12.64 1.75 20.00
CA ILE A 270 13.39 0.70 20.71
C ILE A 270 12.64 0.26 21.95
N ALA A 271 12.08 1.19 22.73
CA ALA A 271 11.29 0.89 23.92
C ALA A 271 10.02 0.09 23.57
N ALA A 272 9.32 0.44 22.50
CA ALA A 272 8.15 -0.29 22.01
C ALA A 272 8.51 -1.73 21.59
N ILE A 273 9.61 -1.91 20.86
CA ILE A 273 10.12 -3.23 20.47
C ILE A 273 10.53 -4.02 21.72
N ALA A 274 11.17 -3.40 22.70
CA ALA A 274 11.49 -4.04 23.97
C ALA A 274 10.23 -4.44 24.75
N ALA A 275 9.19 -3.59 24.78
CA ALA A 275 7.92 -3.88 25.43
C ALA A 275 7.18 -5.07 24.79
N SER A 276 7.36 -5.29 23.46
CA SER A 276 6.80 -6.44 22.76
C SER A 276 7.30 -7.80 23.31
N TRP A 277 8.40 -7.79 24.06
CA TRP A 277 8.91 -8.98 24.75
C TRP A 277 7.94 -9.53 25.79
N ILE A 278 7.12 -8.67 26.42
CA ILE A 278 6.15 -9.10 27.44
C ILE A 278 5.10 -10.05 26.84
N PRO A 279 4.29 -9.65 25.83
CA PRO A 279 3.32 -10.55 25.21
C PRO A 279 4.00 -11.74 24.53
N THR A 280 5.22 -11.58 24.00
CA THR A 280 6.04 -12.67 23.45
C THR A 280 6.30 -13.75 24.50
N ALA A 281 6.85 -13.39 25.66
CA ALA A 281 7.18 -14.34 26.72
C ALA A 281 5.94 -15.06 27.26
N LEU A 282 4.85 -14.31 27.47
CA LEU A 282 3.58 -14.84 27.97
C LEU A 282 2.98 -15.86 26.98
N THR A 283 2.86 -15.49 25.71
CA THR A 283 2.23 -16.33 24.68
C THR A 283 3.12 -17.51 24.30
N HIS A 284 4.45 -17.35 24.27
CA HIS A 284 5.38 -18.46 24.09
C HIS A 284 5.20 -19.52 25.19
N ARG A 285 5.20 -19.07 26.48
CA ARG A 285 5.13 -19.98 27.65
C ARG A 285 3.78 -20.68 27.78
N TRP A 286 2.66 -19.94 27.55
CA TRP A 286 1.34 -20.46 27.90
C TRP A 286 0.53 -20.97 26.70
N VAL A 287 0.92 -20.61 25.49
CA VAL A 287 0.19 -21.00 24.26
C VAL A 287 1.07 -21.83 23.34
N GLU A 288 2.20 -21.28 22.86
CA GLU A 288 3.02 -21.95 21.86
C GLU A 288 3.61 -23.27 22.40
N GLU A 289 4.34 -23.20 23.50
CA GLU A 289 5.09 -24.36 24.03
C GLU A 289 4.17 -25.51 24.48
N PRO A 290 3.08 -25.28 25.25
CA PRO A 290 2.15 -26.34 25.65
C PRO A 290 1.48 -27.02 24.45
N VAL A 291 1.02 -26.27 23.46
CA VAL A 291 0.36 -26.87 22.28
C VAL A 291 1.36 -27.63 21.41
N ARG A 292 2.53 -27.05 21.18
CA ARG A 292 3.59 -27.66 20.38
C ARG A 292 4.09 -28.99 20.98
N LEU A 293 4.23 -29.07 22.31
CA LEU A 293 4.74 -30.24 23.03
C LEU A 293 3.66 -31.23 23.42
N SER A 294 2.37 -30.93 23.19
CA SER A 294 1.26 -31.82 23.55
C SER A 294 1.39 -33.20 22.94
N ARG A 295 1.58 -34.22 23.75
CA ARG A 295 1.64 -35.63 23.33
C ARG A 295 0.35 -36.08 22.66
N SER A 296 -0.81 -35.69 23.20
CA SER A 296 -2.11 -36.04 22.63
C SER A 296 -2.26 -35.54 21.18
N LEU A 297 -1.91 -34.28 20.91
CA LEU A 297 -1.94 -33.71 19.59
C LEU A 297 -0.85 -34.30 18.66
N ALA A 298 0.33 -34.63 19.20
CA ALA A 298 1.41 -35.26 18.45
C ALA A 298 1.06 -36.64 17.91
N LEU A 299 0.35 -37.42 18.70
CA LEU A 299 -0.07 -38.79 18.37
C LEU A 299 -1.30 -38.83 17.45
N HIS A 300 -2.12 -37.77 17.44
CA HIS A 300 -3.37 -37.70 16.68
C HIS A 300 -3.35 -36.54 15.65
N PRO A 301 -2.76 -36.72 14.47
CA PRO A 301 -2.63 -35.65 13.47
C PRO A 301 -3.96 -34.99 13.06
N ARG A 302 -5.05 -35.76 13.01
CA ARG A 302 -6.40 -35.24 12.70
C ARG A 302 -6.89 -34.26 13.76
N ARG A 303 -6.62 -34.55 15.07
CA ARG A 303 -6.95 -33.61 16.16
C ARG A 303 -6.14 -32.32 16.06
N SER A 304 -4.86 -32.42 15.69
CA SER A 304 -4.01 -31.24 15.46
C SER A 304 -4.54 -30.35 14.35
N LEU A 305 -5.01 -30.93 13.24
CA LEU A 305 -5.65 -30.18 12.16
C LEU A 305 -6.98 -29.57 12.60
N ALA A 306 -7.80 -30.32 13.35
CA ALA A 306 -9.07 -29.80 13.88
C ALA A 306 -8.83 -28.58 14.80
N VAL A 307 -7.84 -28.63 15.68
CA VAL A 307 -7.42 -27.45 16.48
C VAL A 307 -6.99 -26.30 15.58
N GLY A 308 -6.22 -26.58 14.52
CA GLY A 308 -5.80 -25.57 13.56
C GLY A 308 -6.99 -24.90 12.85
N PHE A 309 -7.94 -25.68 12.36
CA PHE A 309 -9.17 -25.15 11.74
C PHE A 309 -10.02 -24.35 12.75
N GLY A 310 -10.09 -24.82 14.01
CA GLY A 310 -10.74 -24.06 15.08
C GLY A 310 -10.07 -22.71 15.34
N CYS A 311 -8.74 -22.65 15.29
CA CYS A 311 -8.00 -21.38 15.40
C CYS A 311 -8.31 -20.43 14.23
N MET A 312 -8.35 -20.93 13.00
CA MET A 312 -8.72 -20.12 11.84
C MET A 312 -10.16 -19.60 11.95
N ALA A 313 -11.10 -20.48 12.30
CA ALA A 313 -12.51 -20.09 12.50
C ALA A 313 -12.65 -19.04 13.62
N GLY A 314 -11.90 -19.19 14.72
CA GLY A 314 -11.86 -18.19 15.80
C GLY A 314 -11.33 -16.84 15.36
N ALA A 315 -10.31 -16.80 14.51
CA ALA A 315 -9.78 -15.56 13.95
C ALA A 315 -10.80 -14.88 13.00
N LEU A 316 -11.46 -15.66 12.14
CA LEU A 316 -12.52 -15.15 11.26
C LEU A 316 -13.73 -14.62 12.08
N PHE A 317 -14.07 -15.30 13.17
CA PHE A 317 -15.10 -14.83 14.08
C PHE A 317 -14.72 -13.51 14.76
N ALA A 318 -13.45 -13.36 15.21
CA ALA A 318 -12.96 -12.11 15.77
C ALA A 318 -13.01 -10.95 14.76
N ALA A 319 -12.65 -11.20 13.50
CA ALA A 319 -12.80 -10.22 12.42
C ALA A 319 -14.27 -9.83 12.21
N SER A 320 -15.18 -10.79 12.22
CA SER A 320 -16.62 -10.54 12.09
C SER A 320 -17.16 -9.70 13.26
N LEU A 321 -16.73 -10.00 14.50
CA LEU A 321 -17.10 -9.21 15.67
C LEU A 321 -16.57 -7.77 15.57
N LEU A 322 -15.34 -7.58 15.10
CA LEU A 322 -14.75 -6.26 14.90
C LEU A 322 -15.57 -5.43 13.91
N VAL A 323 -16.02 -6.02 12.79
CA VAL A 323 -16.89 -5.34 11.83
C VAL A 323 -18.26 -5.03 12.42
N SER A 324 -18.88 -5.99 13.12
CA SER A 324 -20.22 -5.82 13.69
C SER A 324 -20.27 -4.84 14.86
N SER A 325 -19.13 -4.59 15.54
CA SER A 325 -19.01 -3.59 16.59
C SER A 325 -18.91 -2.15 16.08
N GLN A 326 -18.71 -1.95 14.75
CA GLN A 326 -18.63 -0.60 14.18
C GLN A 326 -19.99 0.09 14.23
N PRO A 327 -20.02 1.42 14.48
CA PRO A 327 -21.27 2.16 14.55
C PRO A 327 -22.06 2.01 13.23
N SER A 328 -23.33 1.62 13.33
CA SER A 328 -24.22 1.61 12.19
C SER A 328 -24.62 3.05 11.85
N LEU A 329 -23.96 3.62 10.83
CA LEU A 329 -24.43 4.89 10.26
C LEU A 329 -25.70 4.64 9.48
N HIS A 330 -26.81 5.13 10.00
CA HIS A 330 -28.09 5.07 9.30
C HIS A 330 -27.98 5.96 8.04
N THR A 331 -27.85 5.33 6.89
CA THR A 331 -27.98 6.02 5.61
C THR A 331 -29.46 6.16 5.31
N ALA A 332 -30.08 7.27 5.73
CA ALA A 332 -31.43 7.58 5.29
C ALA A 332 -31.49 7.59 3.74
N PRO A 333 -32.57 7.11 3.09
CA PRO A 333 -32.73 7.27 1.67
C PRO A 333 -32.79 8.75 1.34
N VAL A 334 -31.84 9.25 0.55
CA VAL A 334 -31.71 10.67 0.22
C VAL A 334 -32.12 10.87 -1.21
N ALA A 335 -33.03 11.78 -1.40
CA ALA A 335 -33.39 12.24 -2.72
C ALA A 335 -32.22 12.99 -3.40
N GLU A 336 -31.56 13.90 -2.71
CA GLU A 336 -30.41 14.63 -3.25
C GLU A 336 -29.54 15.18 -2.09
N VAL A 337 -28.22 14.96 -2.20
CA VAL A 337 -27.23 15.47 -1.23
C VAL A 337 -27.06 16.99 -1.44
N GLU A 338 -27.18 17.77 -0.38
CA GLU A 338 -27.04 19.23 -0.45
C GLU A 338 -25.57 19.67 -0.56
N GLY A 339 -24.68 19.15 0.30
CA GLY A 339 -23.26 19.44 0.29
C GLY A 339 -22.97 20.95 0.26
N ALA A 340 -22.13 21.40 -0.69
CA ALA A 340 -21.74 22.80 -0.83
C ALA A 340 -22.93 23.79 -0.97
N ARG A 341 -24.08 23.32 -1.45
CA ARG A 341 -25.28 24.16 -1.58
C ARG A 341 -25.87 24.57 -0.24
N ALA A 342 -25.65 23.75 0.80
CA ALA A 342 -26.13 24.04 2.15
C ALA A 342 -25.49 25.30 2.76
N LEU A 343 -24.32 25.74 2.28
CA LEU A 343 -23.64 26.94 2.79
C LEU A 343 -24.49 28.23 2.66
N ALA A 344 -25.43 28.25 1.72
CA ALA A 344 -26.32 29.40 1.53
C ALA A 344 -27.28 29.63 2.70
N HIS A 345 -27.65 28.58 3.46
CA HIS A 345 -28.62 28.63 4.56
C HIS A 345 -28.11 27.99 5.86
N GLN A 346 -26.95 27.34 5.83
CA GLN A 346 -26.27 26.75 6.98
C GLN A 346 -24.86 27.31 7.13
N PRO A 347 -24.71 28.60 7.55
CA PRO A 347 -23.39 29.23 7.65
C PRO A 347 -22.53 28.63 8.76
N THR A 348 -23.14 28.02 9.79
CA THR A 348 -22.44 27.44 10.94
C THR A 348 -22.18 25.95 10.77
N PRO A 349 -21.06 25.42 11.33
CA PRO A 349 -20.80 23.99 11.36
C PRO A 349 -21.91 23.22 12.10
N GLN A 350 -22.27 22.05 11.58
CA GLN A 350 -23.17 21.13 12.28
C GLN A 350 -22.39 20.40 13.39
N ALA A 351 -22.95 20.38 14.60
CA ALA A 351 -22.35 19.64 15.71
C ALA A 351 -22.55 18.13 15.57
N ARG A 352 -23.70 17.70 15.05
CA ARG A 352 -24.08 16.28 14.90
C ARG A 352 -24.56 15.99 13.50
N ALA A 353 -24.26 14.78 13.01
CA ALA A 353 -24.79 14.30 11.77
C ALA A 353 -26.09 13.54 11.98
N VAL A 354 -27.17 13.96 11.32
CA VAL A 354 -28.38 13.17 11.17
C VAL A 354 -28.15 12.10 10.09
N ALA A 355 -27.39 12.44 9.07
CA ALA A 355 -26.89 11.54 8.03
C ALA A 355 -25.58 12.09 7.46
N VAL A 356 -24.61 11.24 7.15
CA VAL A 356 -23.36 11.60 6.45
C VAL A 356 -23.20 10.75 5.21
N ARG A 357 -22.91 11.39 4.08
CA ARG A 357 -22.72 10.73 2.79
C ARG A 357 -21.46 11.17 2.07
N PRO A 358 -20.71 10.23 1.54
CA PRO A 358 -20.84 8.78 1.72
C PRO A 358 -20.71 8.41 3.19
N ASN A 359 -21.12 7.17 3.53
CA ASN A 359 -20.79 6.60 4.83
C ASN A 359 -19.26 6.62 5.01
N PRO A 360 -18.71 7.21 6.10
CA PRO A 360 -17.26 7.32 6.30
C PRO A 360 -16.50 5.99 6.17
N LEU A 361 -17.11 4.87 6.60
CA LEU A 361 -16.52 3.53 6.45
C LEU A 361 -16.28 3.12 4.99
N TRP A 362 -16.89 3.79 4.04
CA TRP A 362 -16.82 3.50 2.60
C TRP A 362 -16.35 4.71 1.79
N ALA A 363 -15.94 5.80 2.46
CA ALA A 363 -15.57 7.05 1.82
C ALA A 363 -14.46 6.89 0.76
N GLY A 364 -13.44 6.08 1.03
CA GLY A 364 -12.38 5.80 0.06
C GLY A 364 -12.86 5.18 -1.26
N LYS A 365 -14.07 4.56 -1.29
CA LYS A 365 -14.70 4.05 -2.51
C LYS A 365 -15.59 5.07 -3.22
N ASP A 366 -15.92 6.20 -2.59
CA ASP A 366 -16.69 7.28 -3.19
C ASP A 366 -15.80 8.18 -4.05
N ARG A 367 -15.35 7.63 -5.16
CA ARG A 367 -14.40 8.21 -6.09
C ARG A 367 -15.05 8.46 -7.46
N SER A 368 -14.33 9.22 -8.29
CA SER A 368 -14.74 9.50 -9.67
C SER A 368 -14.91 8.20 -10.48
N GLN A 369 -15.94 8.14 -11.31
CA GLN A 369 -16.17 7.05 -12.26
C GLN A 369 -14.95 6.78 -13.16
N MET A 370 -14.13 7.80 -13.43
CA MET A 370 -12.91 7.65 -14.23
C MET A 370 -11.94 6.59 -13.68
N TYR A 371 -11.95 6.33 -12.37
CA TYR A 371 -11.14 5.26 -11.79
C TYR A 371 -11.63 3.86 -12.18
N ASP A 372 -12.93 3.66 -12.14
CA ASP A 372 -13.56 2.37 -12.46
C ASP A 372 -13.48 2.08 -13.97
N ASP A 373 -13.45 3.13 -14.79
CA ASP A 373 -13.27 3.06 -16.24
C ASP A 373 -11.79 2.90 -16.65
N GLY A 374 -10.86 2.84 -15.70
CA GLY A 374 -9.42 2.69 -15.97
C GLY A 374 -8.77 3.91 -16.63
N CYS A 375 -9.28 5.11 -16.32
CA CYS A 375 -8.83 6.37 -16.94
C CYS A 375 -7.68 7.05 -16.17
N LEU A 376 -7.29 6.54 -15.03
CA LEU A 376 -6.06 6.97 -14.36
C LEU A 376 -4.89 6.16 -14.90
N VAL A 377 -3.96 6.82 -15.57
CA VAL A 377 -2.71 6.20 -16.02
C VAL A 377 -1.83 5.94 -14.79
N GLY A 378 -1.38 4.70 -14.61
CA GLY A 378 -0.49 4.33 -13.50
C GLY A 378 0.92 4.90 -13.66
N ILE A 379 1.76 4.66 -12.65
CA ILE A 379 3.12 5.24 -12.56
C ILE A 379 3.95 4.97 -13.82
N THR A 380 3.98 3.74 -14.31
CA THR A 380 4.82 3.34 -15.47
C THR A 380 4.19 3.63 -16.83
N GLY A 381 2.90 3.98 -16.89
CA GLY A 381 2.20 4.23 -18.15
C GLY A 381 2.54 5.60 -18.75
N THR A 382 2.68 5.66 -20.07
CA THR A 382 3.01 6.89 -20.80
C THR A 382 1.92 7.34 -21.78
N HIS A 383 0.79 6.62 -21.84
CA HIS A 383 -0.31 6.88 -22.77
C HIS A 383 -1.65 6.85 -22.05
N SER A 384 -2.54 7.79 -22.38
CA SER A 384 -3.89 7.84 -21.83
C SER A 384 -4.85 6.94 -22.59
N ASN A 385 -5.74 6.26 -21.85
CA ASN A 385 -6.85 5.50 -22.44
C ASN A 385 -7.89 6.40 -23.14
N HIS A 386 -8.79 5.78 -23.89
CA HIS A 386 -9.92 6.48 -24.51
C HIS A 386 -11.04 6.72 -23.48
N CYS A 387 -10.97 7.84 -22.78
CA CYS A 387 -11.86 8.21 -21.70
C CYS A 387 -12.74 9.39 -22.12
N GLU A 388 -13.82 9.09 -22.84
CA GLU A 388 -14.74 10.08 -23.41
C GLU A 388 -16.11 10.02 -22.72
N TYR A 389 -16.63 11.19 -22.36
CA TYR A 389 -17.86 11.39 -21.62
C TYR A 389 -18.66 12.58 -22.14
N GLY A 390 -19.74 12.93 -21.47
CA GLY A 390 -20.56 14.09 -21.81
C GLY A 390 -21.47 13.82 -23.00
N ASP A 391 -21.49 14.73 -23.99
CA ASP A 391 -22.19 14.56 -25.28
C ASP A 391 -21.19 14.11 -26.35
N LEU A 392 -21.16 12.80 -26.63
CA LEU A 392 -20.20 12.21 -27.57
C LEU A 392 -20.37 12.68 -29.01
N LYS A 393 -21.52 13.26 -29.36
CA LYS A 393 -21.79 13.83 -30.70
C LYS A 393 -21.43 15.32 -30.82
N ALA A 394 -21.02 15.93 -29.73
CA ALA A 394 -20.67 17.34 -29.70
C ALA A 394 -19.45 17.65 -30.56
N LYS A 395 -19.50 18.83 -31.24
CA LYS A 395 -18.39 19.37 -32.01
C LYS A 395 -17.36 20.13 -31.15
N ARG A 396 -17.70 20.38 -29.89
CA ARG A 396 -16.84 21.06 -28.90
C ARG A 396 -16.30 20.03 -27.94
N THR A 397 -15.01 20.12 -27.64
CA THR A 397 -14.34 19.19 -26.69
C THR A 397 -13.82 19.96 -25.48
N MET A 398 -14.12 19.45 -24.31
CA MET A 398 -13.53 19.87 -23.05
C MET A 398 -12.56 18.78 -22.57
N PHE A 399 -11.32 19.15 -22.30
CA PHE A 399 -10.34 18.25 -21.70
C PHE A 399 -10.30 18.48 -20.20
N LEU A 400 -10.32 17.42 -19.40
CA LEU A 400 -9.99 17.43 -17.97
C LEU A 400 -8.59 16.84 -17.84
N PHE A 401 -7.61 17.70 -17.53
CA PHE A 401 -6.19 17.38 -17.61
C PHE A 401 -5.51 17.58 -16.26
N GLY A 402 -4.77 16.56 -15.78
CA GLY A 402 -4.00 16.61 -14.54
C GLY A 402 -3.76 15.24 -13.93
N ASP A 403 -3.88 15.19 -12.62
CA ASP A 403 -3.67 13.98 -11.80
C ASP A 403 -4.98 13.50 -11.13
N SER A 404 -4.87 12.83 -9.98
CA SER A 404 -6.01 12.42 -9.18
C SER A 404 -6.84 13.60 -8.66
N HIS A 405 -6.23 14.78 -8.46
CA HIS A 405 -6.91 16.01 -8.06
C HIS A 405 -7.73 16.63 -9.22
N ALA A 406 -7.35 16.40 -10.46
CA ALA A 406 -8.25 16.69 -11.59
C ALA A 406 -9.46 15.74 -11.61
N MET A 407 -9.21 14.45 -11.38
CA MET A 407 -10.27 13.44 -11.39
C MET A 407 -11.31 13.63 -10.30
N GLN A 408 -10.98 14.21 -9.15
CA GLN A 408 -11.95 14.47 -8.08
C GLN A 408 -13.05 15.47 -8.52
N TYR A 409 -12.75 16.37 -9.46
CA TYR A 409 -13.71 17.32 -10.01
C TYR A 409 -14.55 16.74 -11.16
N PHE A 410 -14.20 15.57 -11.69
CA PHE A 410 -14.95 14.93 -12.78
C PHE A 410 -16.46 14.84 -12.53
N PRO A 411 -16.98 14.47 -11.30
CA PRO A 411 -18.40 14.41 -11.06
C PRO A 411 -19.15 15.73 -11.30
N ALA A 412 -18.48 16.86 -11.12
CA ALA A 412 -19.03 18.18 -11.45
C ALA A 412 -18.80 18.54 -12.92
N VAL A 413 -17.60 18.34 -13.45
CA VAL A 413 -17.20 18.69 -14.83
C VAL A 413 -18.06 17.94 -15.85
N VAL A 414 -18.31 16.64 -15.66
CA VAL A 414 -19.13 15.86 -16.60
C VAL A 414 -20.58 16.33 -16.65
N ARG A 415 -21.13 16.83 -15.53
CA ARG A 415 -22.48 17.41 -15.49
C ARG A 415 -22.55 18.74 -16.24
N VAL A 416 -21.53 19.59 -16.06
CA VAL A 416 -21.41 20.83 -16.81
C VAL A 416 -21.26 20.55 -18.31
N ALA A 417 -20.39 19.62 -18.69
CA ALA A 417 -20.18 19.22 -20.08
C ALA A 417 -21.49 18.71 -20.72
N ARG A 418 -22.23 17.84 -20.05
CA ARG A 418 -23.54 17.35 -20.53
C ARG A 418 -24.57 18.47 -20.69
N LYS A 419 -24.66 19.37 -19.72
CA LYS A 419 -25.61 20.48 -19.73
C LYS A 419 -25.38 21.44 -20.91
N HIS A 420 -24.11 21.64 -21.29
CA HIS A 420 -23.71 22.55 -22.35
C HIS A 420 -23.39 21.86 -23.69
N HIS A 421 -23.71 20.55 -23.82
CA HIS A 421 -23.49 19.75 -25.02
C HIS A 421 -22.01 19.77 -25.46
N TRP A 422 -21.10 19.41 -24.53
CA TRP A 422 -19.68 19.23 -24.77
C TRP A 422 -19.29 17.76 -24.68
N ARG A 423 -18.39 17.31 -25.54
CA ARG A 423 -17.65 16.07 -25.33
C ARG A 423 -16.57 16.33 -24.27
N LEU A 424 -16.52 15.52 -23.25
CA LEU A 424 -15.50 15.59 -22.22
C LEU A 424 -14.49 14.46 -22.41
N VAL A 425 -13.20 14.78 -22.44
CA VAL A 425 -12.09 13.83 -22.51
C VAL A 425 -11.31 13.92 -21.22
N GLY A 426 -11.23 12.80 -20.49
CA GLY A 426 -10.45 12.70 -19.27
C GLY A 426 -9.01 12.26 -19.55
N LEU A 427 -8.04 13.03 -19.08
CA LEU A 427 -6.60 12.83 -19.26
C LEU A 427 -5.92 12.98 -17.90
N ALA A 428 -5.72 11.85 -17.20
CA ALA A 428 -5.16 11.87 -15.84
C ALA A 428 -4.11 10.81 -15.64
N LYS A 429 -3.03 11.16 -14.92
CA LYS A 429 -1.96 10.25 -14.53
C LYS A 429 -1.63 10.40 -13.06
N SER A 430 -1.40 9.26 -12.38
CA SER A 430 -1.00 9.22 -10.97
C SER A 430 0.29 10.02 -10.74
N GLU A 431 0.31 10.84 -9.67
CA GLU A 431 1.49 11.61 -9.25
C GLU A 431 2.13 12.46 -10.37
N CYS A 432 1.35 12.91 -11.34
CA CYS A 432 1.92 13.61 -12.49
C CYS A 432 1.27 14.99 -12.68
N THR A 433 2.04 16.02 -12.38
CA THR A 433 1.61 17.41 -12.58
C THR A 433 1.47 17.75 -14.07
N PRO A 434 0.45 18.54 -14.47
CA PRO A 434 0.36 19.11 -15.83
C PRO A 434 1.43 20.17 -16.13
N ALA A 435 2.14 20.67 -15.13
CA ALA A 435 3.22 21.65 -15.29
C ALA A 435 4.43 21.04 -16.03
N GLU A 436 4.97 21.75 -17.03
CA GLU A 436 6.18 21.34 -17.77
C GLU A 436 7.43 21.44 -16.87
N VAL A 437 7.52 20.53 -15.90
CA VAL A 437 8.65 20.39 -14.97
C VAL A 437 8.80 18.92 -14.60
N THR A 438 10.04 18.44 -14.51
CA THR A 438 10.34 17.09 -14.04
C THR A 438 10.21 17.02 -12.52
N VAL A 439 9.47 16.04 -12.03
CA VAL A 439 9.23 15.86 -10.59
C VAL A 439 9.78 14.50 -10.11
N ARG A 440 9.95 14.39 -8.80
CA ARG A 440 10.22 13.12 -8.13
C ARG A 440 8.91 12.37 -7.94
N SER A 441 8.88 11.08 -8.28
CA SER A 441 7.75 10.22 -7.93
C SER A 441 7.80 9.87 -6.44
N GLU A 442 6.68 10.00 -5.75
CA GLU A 442 6.55 9.57 -4.35
C GLU A 442 6.59 8.04 -4.25
N THR A 443 6.01 7.35 -5.23
CA THR A 443 5.95 5.87 -5.27
C THR A 443 7.32 5.24 -5.49
N THR A 444 8.13 5.77 -6.42
CA THR A 444 9.44 5.18 -6.78
C THR A 444 10.61 5.87 -6.07
N GLY A 445 10.39 7.06 -5.51
CA GLY A 445 11.41 7.87 -4.87
C GLY A 445 12.42 8.52 -5.82
N GLY A 446 12.33 8.23 -7.14
CA GLY A 446 13.26 8.69 -8.17
C GLY A 446 12.66 9.73 -9.12
N ARG A 447 13.44 10.07 -10.15
CA ARG A 447 13.03 10.92 -11.26
C ARG A 447 11.86 10.25 -12.00
N TYR A 448 10.83 11.04 -12.35
CA TYR A 448 9.59 10.56 -12.93
C TYR A 448 9.51 10.82 -14.44
N ASP A 449 10.37 10.14 -15.21
CA ASP A 449 10.46 10.31 -16.67
C ASP A 449 9.17 9.89 -17.41
N GLU A 450 8.42 8.92 -16.88
CA GLU A 450 7.14 8.49 -17.44
C GLU A 450 6.04 9.55 -17.29
N CYS A 451 6.15 10.44 -16.29
CA CYS A 451 5.29 11.62 -16.17
C CYS A 451 5.61 12.61 -17.31
N ASP A 452 6.89 12.90 -17.53
CA ASP A 452 7.32 13.81 -18.59
C ASP A 452 6.89 13.32 -19.98
N ALA A 453 7.07 12.02 -20.25
CA ALA A 453 6.65 11.38 -21.50
C ALA A 453 5.13 11.41 -21.71
N TRP A 454 4.34 11.08 -20.65
CA TRP A 454 2.89 11.12 -20.69
C TRP A 454 2.36 12.56 -20.88
N ARG A 455 2.92 13.52 -20.20
CA ARG A 455 2.54 14.93 -20.28
C ARG A 455 2.78 15.47 -21.70
N GLU A 456 3.92 15.18 -22.30
CA GLU A 456 4.26 15.59 -23.66
C GLU A 456 3.31 14.98 -24.71
N GLU A 457 2.97 13.70 -24.58
CA GLU A 457 1.99 13.03 -25.44
C GLU A 457 0.59 13.65 -25.28
N THR A 458 0.20 13.88 -24.02
CA THR A 458 -1.10 14.45 -23.66
C THR A 458 -1.25 15.87 -24.19
N LEU A 459 -0.24 16.72 -24.04
CA LEU A 459 -0.26 18.09 -24.57
C LEU A 459 -0.36 18.10 -26.08
N ARG A 460 0.40 17.28 -26.81
CA ARG A 460 0.27 17.12 -28.26
C ARG A 460 -1.14 16.70 -28.69
N ARG A 461 -1.75 15.76 -27.95
CA ARG A 461 -3.14 15.34 -28.20
C ARG A 461 -4.14 16.49 -28.01
N ILE A 462 -4.00 17.29 -26.96
CA ILE A 462 -4.86 18.44 -26.67
C ILE A 462 -4.68 19.51 -27.76
N GLU A 463 -3.44 19.82 -28.14
CA GLU A 463 -3.12 20.81 -29.20
C GLU A 463 -3.75 20.44 -30.55
N SER A 464 -3.76 19.15 -30.88
CA SER A 464 -4.33 18.64 -32.13
C SER A 464 -5.86 18.80 -32.25
N ALA A 465 -6.56 19.02 -31.12
CA ALA A 465 -8.02 19.12 -31.10
C ALA A 465 -8.57 20.47 -31.59
N GLY A 466 -7.71 21.47 -31.74
CA GLY A 466 -8.02 22.76 -32.36
C GLY A 466 -8.89 23.71 -31.52
N ARG A 467 -9.18 24.91 -32.09
CA ARG A 467 -9.78 26.07 -31.40
C ARG A 467 -11.21 25.88 -30.85
N ARG A 468 -11.89 24.78 -31.18
CA ARG A 468 -13.21 24.44 -30.61
C ARG A 468 -13.13 23.69 -29.30
N SER A 469 -11.93 23.59 -28.76
CA SER A 469 -11.66 22.85 -27.52
C SER A 469 -11.24 23.79 -26.41
N THR A 470 -11.43 23.34 -25.18
CA THR A 470 -11.04 24.04 -23.96
C THR A 470 -10.43 23.03 -22.97
N VAL A 471 -9.64 23.51 -22.04
CA VAL A 471 -8.94 22.67 -21.08
C VAL A 471 -9.30 23.10 -19.66
N VAL A 472 -9.71 22.15 -18.83
CA VAL A 472 -9.86 22.30 -17.40
C VAL A 472 -8.70 21.56 -16.76
N ILE A 473 -7.86 22.29 -16.01
CA ILE A 473 -6.65 21.77 -15.40
C ILE A 473 -6.83 21.77 -13.88
N SER A 474 -6.40 20.72 -13.23
CA SER A 474 -6.19 20.68 -11.77
C SER A 474 -5.14 19.64 -11.43
N SER A 475 -4.38 19.89 -10.38
CA SER A 475 -3.42 18.92 -9.83
C SER A 475 -3.17 19.20 -8.36
N ALA A 476 -2.57 18.24 -7.67
CA ALA A 476 -2.04 18.45 -6.33
C ALA A 476 -0.97 19.56 -6.34
N SER A 477 -0.82 20.23 -5.21
CA SER A 477 0.12 21.38 -5.05
C SER A 477 1.46 21.00 -4.42
N ASP A 478 1.64 19.73 -3.99
CA ASP A 478 2.76 19.27 -3.15
C ASP A 478 3.89 18.55 -3.91
N TYR A 479 3.92 18.64 -5.24
CA TYR A 479 4.99 18.07 -6.06
C TYR A 479 6.38 18.57 -5.69
N VAL A 480 7.37 17.68 -5.83
CA VAL A 480 8.80 17.98 -5.60
C VAL A 480 9.52 17.99 -6.96
N PRO A 481 9.76 19.18 -7.54
CA PRO A 481 10.56 19.30 -8.77
C PRO A 481 12.00 18.90 -8.53
N LEU A 482 12.64 18.44 -9.60
CA LEU A 482 14.08 18.13 -9.63
C LEU A 482 14.82 19.19 -10.45
N ASP A 483 16.03 19.50 -10.02
CA ASP A 483 16.95 20.33 -10.81
C ASP A 483 17.60 19.54 -11.96
N ALA A 484 18.49 20.18 -12.72
CA ALA A 484 19.21 19.55 -13.80
C ALA A 484 20.16 18.41 -13.36
N SER A 485 20.58 18.42 -12.08
CA SER A 485 21.43 17.36 -11.47
C SER A 485 20.58 16.17 -10.99
N GLY A 486 19.26 16.33 -10.91
CA GLY A 486 18.33 15.33 -10.36
C GLY A 486 18.10 15.49 -8.86
N ASP A 487 18.55 16.58 -8.25
CA ASP A 487 18.35 16.88 -6.86
C ASP A 487 16.98 17.53 -6.61
N ALA A 488 16.37 17.19 -5.48
CA ALA A 488 15.04 17.70 -5.09
C ALA A 488 15.08 19.18 -4.71
N LEU A 489 14.28 20.00 -5.37
CA LEU A 489 14.10 21.40 -5.03
C LEU A 489 13.19 21.57 -3.81
N SER A 490 13.47 22.58 -2.99
CA SER A 490 12.69 22.93 -1.80
C SER A 490 12.51 24.46 -1.72
N GLY A 491 11.60 24.90 -0.84
CA GLY A 491 11.38 26.31 -0.58
C GLY A 491 10.99 27.11 -1.84
N GLU A 492 11.49 28.32 -1.96
CA GLU A 492 11.20 29.22 -3.07
C GLU A 492 11.60 28.65 -4.44
N ALA A 493 12.72 27.88 -4.50
CA ALA A 493 13.15 27.23 -5.74
C ALA A 493 12.12 26.20 -6.25
N ARG A 494 11.53 25.41 -5.33
CA ARG A 494 10.44 24.49 -5.64
C ARG A 494 9.24 25.23 -6.20
N THR A 495 8.80 26.27 -5.51
CA THR A 495 7.62 27.08 -5.90
C THR A 495 7.83 27.74 -7.26
N THR A 496 9.02 28.30 -7.51
CA THR A 496 9.36 28.93 -8.79
C THR A 496 9.36 27.92 -9.93
N ALA A 497 9.97 26.75 -9.76
CA ALA A 497 10.00 25.71 -10.79
C ALA A 497 8.61 25.20 -11.16
N LEU A 498 7.72 24.99 -10.17
CA LEU A 498 6.32 24.61 -10.41
C LEU A 498 5.55 25.72 -11.16
N LEU A 499 5.73 26.98 -10.76
CA LEU A 499 5.10 28.13 -11.38
C LEU A 499 5.52 28.28 -12.83
N ASP A 500 6.82 28.27 -13.10
CA ASP A 500 7.36 28.40 -14.46
C ASP A 500 6.88 27.26 -15.36
N GLY A 501 6.88 26.02 -14.85
CA GLY A 501 6.36 24.87 -15.56
C GLY A 501 4.86 24.98 -15.87
N GLN A 502 4.06 25.46 -14.91
CA GLN A 502 2.61 25.67 -15.12
C GLN A 502 2.35 26.79 -16.13
N ILE A 503 3.09 27.89 -16.05
CA ILE A 503 3.02 28.98 -17.03
C ILE A 503 3.42 28.48 -18.42
N ALA A 504 4.46 27.66 -18.54
CA ALA A 504 4.89 27.07 -19.81
C ALA A 504 3.77 26.25 -20.46
N THR A 505 3.14 25.37 -19.70
CA THR A 505 1.98 24.58 -20.12
C THR A 505 0.84 25.49 -20.61
N LEU A 506 0.45 26.48 -19.83
CA LEU A 506 -0.65 27.39 -20.18
C LEU A 506 -0.35 28.22 -21.43
N ARG A 507 0.87 28.72 -21.57
CA ARG A 507 1.32 29.45 -22.79
C ARG A 507 1.35 28.55 -24.02
N ARG A 508 1.70 27.27 -23.85
CA ARG A 508 1.67 26.28 -24.94
C ARG A 508 0.25 26.06 -25.43
N LEU A 509 -0.72 25.85 -24.52
CA LEU A 509 -2.13 25.72 -24.84
C LEU A 509 -2.68 27.00 -25.54
N HIS A 510 -2.32 28.16 -25.02
CA HIS A 510 -2.74 29.44 -25.61
C HIS A 510 -2.21 29.62 -27.06
N ARG A 511 -0.97 29.27 -27.33
CA ARG A 511 -0.38 29.29 -28.69
C ARG A 511 -1.12 28.37 -29.65
N ALA A 512 -1.67 27.27 -29.18
CA ALA A 512 -2.54 26.37 -29.94
C ALA A 512 -3.97 26.92 -30.13
N GLY A 513 -4.27 28.11 -29.56
CA GLY A 513 -5.58 28.76 -29.64
C GLY A 513 -6.61 28.21 -28.67
N LEU A 514 -6.16 27.53 -27.61
CA LEU A 514 -7.01 26.96 -26.58
C LEU A 514 -7.13 27.91 -25.38
N ARG A 515 -8.30 27.88 -24.72
CA ARG A 515 -8.50 28.53 -23.42
C ARG A 515 -8.39 27.49 -22.35
N ALA A 516 -7.79 27.87 -21.21
CA ALA A 516 -7.62 27.01 -20.06
C ALA A 516 -8.29 27.60 -18.80
N ALA A 517 -8.97 26.76 -18.02
CA ALA A 517 -9.38 27.07 -16.67
C ALA A 517 -8.57 26.21 -15.70
N VAL A 518 -7.88 26.85 -14.76
CA VAL A 518 -7.14 26.18 -13.70
C VAL A 518 -8.03 26.15 -12.46
N ILE A 519 -8.39 24.97 -11.99
CA ILE A 519 -9.11 24.81 -10.72
C ILE A 519 -8.06 24.73 -9.60
N LYS A 520 -8.18 25.66 -8.64
CA LYS A 520 -7.27 25.69 -7.49
C LYS A 520 -7.40 24.41 -6.67
N ASP A 521 -6.27 23.86 -6.26
CA ASP A 521 -6.20 22.68 -5.38
C ASP A 521 -6.91 22.95 -4.04
N PRO A 522 -7.70 21.99 -3.51
CA PRO A 522 -8.36 22.14 -2.22
C PRO A 522 -7.36 22.07 -1.06
N PRO A 523 -7.63 22.75 0.06
CA PRO A 523 -6.82 22.63 1.26
C PRO A 523 -6.82 21.18 1.75
N PRO A 524 -5.67 20.52 1.94
CA PRO A 524 -5.62 19.17 2.50
C PRO A 524 -5.85 19.19 4.01
N ALA A 525 -6.38 18.07 4.54
CA ALA A 525 -6.49 17.83 5.97
C ALA A 525 -5.16 17.30 6.55
N GLU A 526 -4.94 17.56 7.83
CA GLU A 526 -3.80 16.96 8.56
C GLU A 526 -4.03 15.46 8.79
N ASP A 527 -5.26 15.08 9.18
CA ASP A 527 -5.68 13.73 9.47
C ASP A 527 -6.64 13.18 8.41
N ASP A 528 -6.83 11.86 8.41
CA ASP A 528 -7.84 11.20 7.58
C ASP A 528 -9.24 11.59 8.03
N VAL A 529 -9.94 12.39 7.21
CA VAL A 529 -11.23 12.97 7.55
C VAL A 529 -12.30 11.90 7.81
N PRO A 530 -12.45 10.84 6.97
CA PRO A 530 -13.38 9.75 7.26
C PRO A 530 -13.12 9.06 8.58
N SER A 531 -11.86 8.84 8.94
CA SER A 531 -11.48 8.23 10.23
C SER A 531 -11.95 9.10 11.41
N CYS A 532 -11.69 10.39 11.36
CA CYS A 532 -12.18 11.32 12.41
C CYS A 532 -13.69 11.31 12.51
N VAL A 533 -14.40 11.49 11.40
CA VAL A 533 -15.87 11.54 11.37
C VAL A 533 -16.48 10.24 11.87
N SER A 534 -15.91 9.09 11.49
CA SER A 534 -16.41 7.78 11.95
C SER A 534 -16.30 7.60 13.46
N ALA A 535 -15.27 8.19 14.08
CA ALA A 535 -15.03 8.11 15.51
C ALA A 535 -15.82 9.14 16.32
N LYS A 536 -16.27 10.27 15.70
CA LYS A 536 -16.87 11.43 16.37
C LYS A 536 -18.18 11.86 15.71
N LEU A 537 -19.10 10.93 15.48
CA LEU A 537 -20.38 11.21 14.82
C LEU A 537 -21.27 12.21 15.59
N ASP A 538 -21.10 12.30 16.90
CA ASP A 538 -21.83 13.23 17.78
C ASP A 538 -21.12 14.58 17.95
N ASP A 539 -19.89 14.72 17.42
CA ASP A 539 -19.10 15.96 17.48
C ASP A 539 -18.29 16.16 16.19
N LEU A 540 -18.98 16.51 15.10
CA LEU A 540 -18.36 16.75 13.80
C LEU A 540 -17.43 17.98 13.79
N VAL A 541 -17.66 18.93 14.71
CA VAL A 541 -16.83 20.13 14.84
C VAL A 541 -15.40 19.77 15.24
N ALA A 542 -15.25 18.72 16.06
CA ALA A 542 -13.93 18.21 16.44
C ALA A 542 -13.14 17.55 15.29
N CYS A 543 -13.77 17.35 14.12
CA CYS A 543 -13.11 16.89 12.88
C CYS A 543 -12.86 18.05 11.90
N SER A 544 -13.16 19.27 12.26
CA SER A 544 -12.79 20.45 11.48
C SER A 544 -11.31 20.75 11.68
N PHE A 545 -10.67 21.26 10.65
CA PHE A 545 -9.24 21.56 10.65
C PHE A 545 -8.95 22.96 10.10
N PRO A 546 -7.83 23.59 10.47
CA PRO A 546 -7.50 24.92 9.98
C PRO A 546 -7.23 24.90 8.47
N ARG A 547 -7.67 25.94 7.77
CA ARG A 547 -7.31 26.20 6.38
C ARG A 547 -5.85 26.66 6.32
N VAL A 548 -4.92 25.70 6.42
CA VAL A 548 -3.49 26.00 6.36
C VAL A 548 -3.12 26.35 4.92
N ARG A 549 -2.40 27.46 4.73
CA ARG A 549 -1.74 27.78 3.47
C ARG A 549 -0.40 27.06 3.43
N ARG A 550 -0.20 26.18 2.44
CA ARG A 550 1.08 25.53 2.19
C ARG A 550 1.92 26.34 1.22
N GLU A 551 3.22 26.15 1.28
CA GLU A 551 4.13 26.65 0.27
C GLU A 551 3.76 26.05 -1.10
N GLY A 552 3.56 26.91 -2.11
CA GLY A 552 3.09 26.49 -3.44
C GLY A 552 1.58 26.60 -3.67
N ASP A 553 0.74 26.83 -2.65
CA ASP A 553 -0.72 26.96 -2.79
C ASP A 553 -1.18 28.07 -3.75
N ASP A 554 -0.31 29.04 -4.03
CA ASP A 554 -0.61 30.16 -4.92
C ASP A 554 -0.10 29.95 -6.36
N VAL A 555 0.56 28.82 -6.67
CA VAL A 555 1.08 28.50 -8.01
C VAL A 555 -0.02 28.56 -9.06
N ASP A 556 -1.15 27.88 -8.83
CA ASP A 556 -2.29 27.87 -9.75
C ASP A 556 -2.85 29.27 -10.01
N ALA A 557 -3.00 30.07 -8.96
CA ALA A 557 -3.53 31.42 -9.05
C ALA A 557 -2.56 32.35 -9.80
N ARG A 558 -1.28 32.30 -9.47
CA ARG A 558 -0.23 33.09 -10.14
C ARG A 558 -0.09 32.70 -11.61
N ALA A 559 -0.03 31.39 -11.89
CA ALA A 559 0.08 30.91 -13.26
C ALA A 559 -1.13 31.34 -14.12
N ALA A 560 -2.35 31.27 -13.58
CA ALA A 560 -3.56 31.69 -14.28
C ALA A 560 -3.61 33.23 -14.53
N ILE A 561 -2.96 34.05 -13.68
CA ILE A 561 -2.86 35.50 -13.88
C ILE A 561 -1.77 35.85 -14.90
N GLU A 562 -0.62 35.17 -14.84
CA GLU A 562 0.57 35.48 -15.64
C GLU A 562 0.52 34.87 -17.06
N ALA A 563 -0.27 33.82 -17.26
CA ALA A 563 -0.38 33.15 -18.56
C ALA A 563 -1.59 33.69 -19.38
N PRO A 564 -1.41 34.11 -20.63
CA PRO A 564 -2.51 34.56 -21.49
C PRO A 564 -3.47 33.41 -21.82
N GLY A 565 -4.78 33.71 -21.85
CA GLY A 565 -5.82 32.73 -22.18
C GLY A 565 -6.13 31.71 -21.05
N ALA A 566 -5.53 31.90 -19.91
CA ALA A 566 -5.83 31.15 -18.69
C ALA A 566 -6.75 31.94 -17.74
N SER A 567 -7.49 31.22 -16.91
CA SER A 567 -8.33 31.82 -15.87
C SER A 567 -8.38 30.89 -14.65
N LEU A 568 -8.37 31.47 -13.45
CA LEU A 568 -8.51 30.73 -12.20
C LEU A 568 -9.98 30.42 -11.91
N VAL A 569 -10.26 29.20 -11.54
CA VAL A 569 -11.53 28.78 -10.92
C VAL A 569 -11.22 28.35 -9.49
N ASN A 570 -11.56 29.21 -8.53
CA ASN A 570 -11.36 28.93 -7.11
C ASN A 570 -12.69 28.46 -6.50
N LEU A 571 -12.70 27.21 -6.01
CA LEU A 571 -13.83 26.57 -5.31
C LEU A 571 -13.55 26.36 -3.83
N ASN A 572 -12.43 26.91 -3.33
CA ASN A 572 -12.00 26.61 -1.96
C ASN A 572 -12.88 27.26 -0.89
N ASP A 573 -13.65 28.29 -1.25
CA ASP A 573 -14.61 28.88 -0.29
C ASP A 573 -15.88 28.01 -0.15
N GLU A 574 -16.21 27.21 -1.16
CA GLU A 574 -17.28 26.22 -1.12
C GLU A 574 -16.83 24.88 -0.48
N ILE A 575 -15.53 24.60 -0.51
CA ILE A 575 -14.94 23.38 0.08
C ILE A 575 -14.56 23.64 1.55
N CYS A 576 -13.96 24.79 1.81
CA CYS A 576 -13.44 25.20 3.11
C CYS A 576 -13.85 26.65 3.39
N PRO A 577 -15.09 26.89 3.88
CA PRO A 577 -15.60 28.24 4.13
C PRO A 577 -14.89 28.89 5.31
N GLY A 578 -14.27 30.06 5.06
CA GLY A 578 -13.51 30.81 6.06
C GLY A 578 -12.14 30.20 6.35
N ASP A 579 -11.69 30.29 7.62
CA ASP A 579 -10.38 29.83 8.07
C ASP A 579 -10.37 28.39 8.61
N VAL A 580 -11.54 27.75 8.66
CA VAL A 580 -11.72 26.39 9.18
C VAL A 580 -12.47 25.53 8.19
N CYS A 581 -11.81 24.47 7.72
CA CYS A 581 -12.40 23.48 6.85
C CYS A 581 -13.29 22.53 7.66
N ARG A 582 -14.51 22.32 7.17
CA ARG A 582 -15.47 21.41 7.81
C ARG A 582 -15.31 20.01 7.21
N ALA A 583 -15.31 19.00 8.05
CA ALA A 583 -15.30 17.61 7.62
C ALA A 583 -16.60 17.22 6.88
N VAL A 584 -17.73 17.80 7.30
CA VAL A 584 -19.07 17.60 6.71
C VAL A 584 -19.70 18.95 6.43
N ILE A 585 -20.25 19.13 5.24
CA ILE A 585 -21.02 20.31 4.83
C ILE A 585 -22.41 19.85 4.38
N GLY A 586 -23.45 20.36 5.04
CA GLY A 586 -24.79 19.81 4.89
C GLY A 586 -24.82 18.34 5.33
N ASP A 587 -25.12 17.46 4.41
CA ASP A 587 -25.13 16.01 4.63
C ASP A 587 -23.97 15.28 3.89
N ALA A 588 -23.03 16.04 3.30
CA ALA A 588 -21.92 15.51 2.52
C ALA A 588 -20.60 15.50 3.30
N LEU A 589 -19.97 14.34 3.38
CA LEU A 589 -18.57 14.21 3.76
C LEU A 589 -17.70 14.86 2.67
N VAL A 590 -16.93 15.88 3.04
CA VAL A 590 -16.18 16.71 2.08
C VAL A 590 -15.03 15.92 1.46
N TYR A 591 -14.25 15.26 2.29
CA TYR A 591 -13.07 14.50 1.85
C TYR A 591 -13.30 12.99 1.99
N ARG A 592 -12.79 12.21 1.03
CA ARG A 592 -12.79 10.74 1.08
C ARG A 592 -11.52 10.15 1.69
N ASP A 593 -10.51 10.97 1.88
CA ASP A 593 -9.21 10.71 2.50
C ASP A 593 -8.64 12.03 3.05
N ARG A 594 -7.33 12.20 3.13
CA ARG A 594 -6.67 13.42 3.63
C ARG A 594 -6.67 14.58 2.64
N SER A 595 -6.73 14.33 1.32
CA SER A 595 -6.51 15.35 0.28
C SER A 595 -7.56 15.35 -0.82
N HIS A 596 -8.24 14.22 -1.06
CA HIS A 596 -9.20 14.11 -2.14
C HIS A 596 -10.62 14.35 -1.68
N LEU A 597 -11.37 15.11 -2.46
CA LEU A 597 -12.81 15.27 -2.26
C LEU A 597 -13.57 13.95 -2.48
N SER A 598 -14.64 13.73 -1.73
CA SER A 598 -15.59 12.67 -2.05
C SER A 598 -16.32 12.99 -3.38
N ALA A 599 -16.60 11.96 -4.19
CA ALA A 599 -17.35 12.15 -5.43
C ALA A 599 -18.77 12.67 -5.15
N THR A 600 -19.33 12.32 -4.01
CA THR A 600 -20.62 12.81 -3.53
C THR A 600 -20.58 14.30 -3.29
N PHE A 601 -19.60 14.81 -2.55
CA PHE A 601 -19.44 16.25 -2.34
C PHE A 601 -19.09 17.00 -3.62
N ALA A 602 -18.14 16.49 -4.41
CA ALA A 602 -17.73 17.09 -5.69
C ALA A 602 -18.91 17.33 -6.65
N ARG A 603 -19.91 16.43 -6.67
CA ARG A 603 -21.14 16.64 -7.46
C ARG A 603 -21.91 17.89 -7.05
N THR A 604 -21.87 18.27 -5.77
CA THR A 604 -22.59 19.45 -5.27
C THR A 604 -21.92 20.75 -5.67
N LEU A 605 -20.63 20.70 -6.08
CA LEU A 605 -19.88 21.83 -6.60
C LEU A 605 -20.28 22.22 -8.04
N THR A 606 -21.11 21.42 -8.74
CA THR A 606 -21.51 21.68 -10.15
C THR A 606 -21.94 23.12 -10.43
N PRO A 607 -22.88 23.75 -9.66
CA PRO A 607 -23.33 25.13 -9.98
C PRO A 607 -22.23 26.18 -9.77
N PHE A 608 -21.33 25.96 -8.83
CA PHE A 608 -20.21 26.86 -8.54
C PHE A 608 -19.12 26.74 -9.61
N LEU A 609 -18.78 25.52 -10.00
CA LEU A 609 -17.86 25.26 -11.12
C LEU A 609 -18.39 25.86 -12.42
N GLU A 610 -19.68 25.67 -12.75
CA GLU A 610 -20.29 26.24 -13.94
C GLU A 610 -20.16 27.77 -13.98
N ARG A 611 -20.41 28.46 -12.84
CA ARG A 611 -20.21 29.90 -12.75
C ARG A 611 -18.74 30.30 -12.96
N GLY A 612 -17.80 29.54 -12.37
CA GLY A 612 -16.37 29.77 -12.55
C GLY A 612 -15.94 29.64 -14.01
N LEU A 613 -16.35 28.55 -14.68
CA LEU A 613 -16.04 28.29 -16.08
C LEU A 613 -16.67 29.33 -17.03
N LYS A 614 -17.89 29.85 -16.72
CA LYS A 614 -18.50 30.97 -17.46
C LYS A 614 -17.70 32.26 -17.31
N LYS A 615 -17.27 32.61 -16.08
CA LYS A 615 -16.41 33.79 -15.85
C LYS A 615 -15.07 33.65 -16.58
N ALA A 616 -14.55 32.43 -16.70
CA ALA A 616 -13.35 32.11 -17.47
C ALA A 616 -13.56 32.17 -19.01
N GLY A 617 -14.79 32.42 -19.48
CA GLY A 617 -15.11 32.54 -20.88
C GLY A 617 -15.00 31.24 -21.70
N LEU A 618 -15.21 30.09 -21.03
CA LEU A 618 -15.12 28.78 -21.66
C LEU A 618 -16.42 28.38 -22.38
N PHE A 619 -17.53 29.06 -22.11
CA PHE A 619 -18.82 28.83 -22.76
C PHE A 619 -19.29 30.04 -23.57
#